data_c1fe43547341477c4026792bac4f7043
#
_entry.id   c1fe43547341477c4026792bac4f7043
#
_cell.length_a   1.000
_cell.length_b   1.000
_cell.length_c   1.000
_cell.angle_alpha   90.00
_cell.angle_beta   90.00
_cell.angle_gamma   90.00
#
_symmetry.space_group_name_H-M   'P 1'
#
loop_
_entity.id
_entity.type
_entity.pdbx_description
1 polymer ?
#
loop_
_entity_poly.entity_id
_entity_poly.type
_entity_poly.pdbx_seq_one_letter_code
_entity_poly.pdbx_strand_id
1 'polypeptide(L)'
;MVRLINKKNIKYVSWGIYKLLKLQEMMTYLRNVDYPDVKQCIYVMWHSNQFVVHGFRDKNKTSILISNSLDGDIVSYVAQKWGFKVKRGSSGRKGAISATKQLHDELMVGENIAIMVDGPRGPYHEVKKGAIILSIETGVPIVPVNWYSEDKSFKEINSWDKMKFPLGRCRIMNIYGKPIYPENKTEEELTAEVKNTLLELEKISPQKYKQAEKEGLWKNR
;
A
#
# COMPACT_ATOMS: atom_id res chain seq x y z
N MET A 1 -1.19 -24.76 18.79
CA MET A 1 -0.55 -23.47 19.13
C MET A 1 -1.61 -22.58 19.73
N VAL A 2 -1.53 -22.27 21.01
CA VAL A 2 -2.49 -21.37 21.69
C VAL A 2 -2.32 -20.00 21.07
N ARG A 3 -3.37 -19.43 20.46
CA ARG A 3 -3.32 -18.06 19.95
C ARG A 3 -3.15 -17.13 21.16
N LEU A 4 -1.96 -16.58 21.33
CA LEU A 4 -1.63 -15.61 22.37
C LEU A 4 -2.48 -14.33 22.25
N ILE A 5 -3.01 -14.06 21.06
CA ILE A 5 -3.83 -12.89 20.74
C ILE A 5 -5.30 -13.31 20.68
N ASN A 6 -6.14 -12.60 21.44
CA ASN A 6 -7.57 -12.81 21.51
C ASN A 6 -8.31 -11.46 21.69
N LYS A 7 -9.66 -11.48 21.64
CA LYS A 7 -10.48 -10.27 21.76
C LYS A 7 -10.27 -9.48 23.06
N LYS A 8 -9.77 -10.12 24.13
CA LYS A 8 -9.58 -9.44 25.43
C LYS A 8 -8.28 -8.63 25.46
N ASN A 9 -7.20 -9.11 24.77
CA ASN A 9 -5.88 -8.47 24.78
C ASN A 9 -5.53 -7.72 23.49
N ILE A 10 -6.35 -7.84 22.44
CA ILE A 10 -6.09 -7.26 21.12
C ILE A 10 -5.74 -5.75 21.20
N LYS A 11 -6.43 -4.99 22.04
CA LYS A 11 -6.20 -3.54 22.20
C LYS A 11 -4.78 -3.24 22.69
N TYR A 12 -4.30 -3.98 23.69
CA TYR A 12 -2.96 -3.80 24.23
C TYR A 12 -1.89 -4.25 23.24
N VAL A 13 -2.13 -5.36 22.54
CA VAL A 13 -1.25 -5.87 21.48
C VAL A 13 -1.14 -4.85 20.35
N SER A 14 -2.28 -4.32 19.87
CA SER A 14 -2.31 -3.29 18.82
C SER A 14 -1.57 -2.03 19.23
N TRP A 15 -1.73 -1.58 20.47
CA TRP A 15 -1.01 -0.45 21.01
C TRP A 15 0.50 -0.69 21.05
N GLY A 16 0.93 -1.87 21.54
CA GLY A 16 2.34 -2.25 21.57
C GLY A 16 2.96 -2.30 20.18
N ILE A 17 2.28 -2.92 19.21
CA ILE A 17 2.72 -2.98 17.81
C ILE A 17 2.80 -1.57 17.22
N TYR A 18 1.80 -0.72 17.44
CA TYR A 18 1.85 0.68 17.01
C TYR A 18 3.08 1.41 17.55
N LYS A 19 3.41 1.24 18.83
CA LYS A 19 4.60 1.86 19.45
C LYS A 19 5.90 1.39 18.82
N LEU A 20 6.03 0.09 18.54
CA LEU A 20 7.19 -0.48 17.84
C LEU A 20 7.31 0.06 16.41
N LEU A 21 6.20 0.12 15.68
CA LEU A 21 6.17 0.68 14.33
C LEU A 21 6.48 2.18 14.32
N LYS A 22 6.02 2.92 15.34
CA LYS A 22 6.34 4.35 15.50
C LYS A 22 7.83 4.55 15.78
N LEU A 23 8.44 3.70 16.59
CA LEU A 23 9.89 3.71 16.83
C LEU A 23 10.66 3.40 15.53
N GLN A 24 10.20 2.41 14.75
CA GLN A 24 10.78 2.08 13.44
C GLN A 24 10.65 3.27 12.47
N GLU A 25 9.51 3.95 12.44
CA GLU A 25 9.28 5.14 11.61
C GLU A 25 10.28 6.26 11.96
N MET A 26 10.57 6.49 13.24
CA MET A 26 11.56 7.47 13.69
C MET A 26 12.99 7.14 13.23
N MET A 27 13.29 5.88 13.01
CA MET A 27 14.59 5.41 12.50
C MET A 27 14.64 5.33 10.96
N THR A 28 13.51 5.55 10.29
CA THR A 28 13.39 5.41 8.85
C THR A 28 13.47 6.80 8.17
N TYR A 29 14.41 6.95 7.25
CA TYR A 29 14.47 8.12 6.36
C TYR A 29 13.70 7.81 5.09
N LEU A 30 12.49 8.35 4.98
CA LEU A 30 11.61 8.11 3.85
C LEU A 30 11.60 9.33 2.91
N ARG A 31 11.73 9.07 1.62
CA ARG A 31 11.61 10.06 0.55
C ARG A 31 10.66 9.56 -0.53
N ASN A 32 9.89 10.48 -1.09
CA ASN A 32 9.00 10.22 -2.21
C ASN A 32 9.64 10.77 -3.49
N VAL A 33 9.68 9.96 -4.54
CA VAL A 33 10.17 10.30 -5.87
C VAL A 33 9.05 10.11 -6.87
N ASP A 34 8.92 11.02 -7.83
CA ASP A 34 7.87 11.05 -8.85
C ASP A 34 6.45 11.07 -8.23
N TYR A 35 6.27 11.81 -7.12
CA TYR A 35 4.97 11.93 -6.46
C TYR A 35 3.93 12.50 -7.45
N PRO A 36 2.76 11.84 -7.62
CA PRO A 36 1.82 12.22 -8.66
C PRO A 36 1.19 13.59 -8.40
N ASP A 37 1.08 14.38 -9.45
CA ASP A 37 0.31 15.64 -9.46
C ASP A 37 -1.10 15.37 -9.97
N VAL A 38 -1.92 14.75 -9.14
CA VAL A 38 -3.34 14.45 -9.41
C VAL A 38 -4.19 14.81 -8.20
N LYS A 39 -5.41 15.28 -8.43
CA LYS A 39 -6.33 15.67 -7.35
C LYS A 39 -6.83 14.47 -6.55
N GLN A 40 -6.97 13.33 -7.22
CA GLN A 40 -7.51 12.09 -6.67
C GLN A 40 -6.94 10.90 -7.42
N CYS A 41 -6.70 9.79 -6.72
CA CYS A 41 -6.22 8.57 -7.35
C CYS A 41 -6.53 7.30 -6.53
N ILE A 42 -6.36 6.17 -7.22
CA ILE A 42 -6.32 4.82 -6.65
C ILE A 42 -4.85 4.41 -6.56
N TYR A 43 -4.26 4.48 -5.36
CA TYR A 43 -2.92 3.95 -5.15
C TYR A 43 -2.94 2.43 -5.21
N VAL A 44 -2.08 1.84 -6.02
CA VAL A 44 -1.93 0.38 -6.12
C VAL A 44 -0.50 -0.05 -5.86
N MET A 45 -0.34 -1.15 -5.13
CA MET A 45 0.94 -1.75 -4.80
C MET A 45 0.79 -3.27 -4.65
N TRP A 46 1.91 -3.98 -4.69
CA TRP A 46 1.95 -5.38 -4.27
C TRP A 46 1.82 -5.52 -2.76
N HIS A 47 1.25 -6.62 -2.29
CA HIS A 47 1.12 -6.90 -0.86
C HIS A 47 2.51 -6.99 -0.16
N SER A 48 3.54 -7.46 -0.88
CA SER A 48 4.93 -7.44 -0.42
C SER A 48 5.41 -6.04 -0.05
N ASN A 49 4.89 -5.01 -0.71
CA ASN A 49 5.33 -3.63 -0.61
C ASN A 49 4.42 -2.74 0.23
N GLN A 50 3.56 -3.33 1.07
CA GLN A 50 2.58 -2.58 1.88
C GLN A 50 3.19 -1.49 2.78
N PHE A 51 4.50 -1.54 3.07
CA PHE A 51 5.18 -0.51 3.85
C PHE A 51 5.23 0.86 3.13
N VAL A 52 5.01 0.89 1.81
CA VAL A 52 4.93 2.13 1.00
C VAL A 52 3.94 3.16 1.54
N VAL A 53 2.87 2.71 2.21
CA VAL A 53 1.82 3.60 2.76
C VAL A 53 2.35 4.59 3.79
N HIS A 54 3.50 4.31 4.41
CA HIS A 54 4.15 5.25 5.33
C HIS A 54 4.51 6.57 4.66
N GLY A 55 4.83 6.57 3.38
CA GLY A 55 5.22 7.75 2.62
C GLY A 55 4.08 8.56 2.03
N PHE A 56 2.84 8.12 2.15
CA PHE A 56 1.71 8.87 1.61
C PHE A 56 1.56 10.21 2.33
N ARG A 57 1.41 11.29 1.56
CA ARG A 57 1.26 12.65 2.07
C ARG A 57 -0.16 12.96 2.51
N ASP A 58 -1.13 12.31 1.88
CA ASP A 58 -2.58 12.52 1.97
C ASP A 58 -3.30 11.40 2.74
N LYS A 59 -2.66 10.86 3.78
CA LYS A 59 -3.19 9.74 4.59
C LYS A 59 -4.61 10.00 5.10
N ASN A 60 -4.90 11.23 5.52
CA ASN A 60 -6.21 11.64 6.04
C ASN A 60 -7.31 11.72 4.96
N LYS A 61 -6.93 11.71 3.69
CA LYS A 61 -7.80 11.64 2.52
C LYS A 61 -7.71 10.28 1.81
N THR A 62 -7.08 9.28 2.42
CA THR A 62 -6.89 7.97 1.80
C THR A 62 -7.55 6.89 2.64
N SER A 63 -8.44 6.13 2.00
CA SER A 63 -9.11 4.97 2.58
C SER A 63 -8.37 3.67 2.23
N ILE A 64 -8.17 2.81 3.23
CA ILE A 64 -7.56 1.48 3.07
C ILE A 64 -8.58 0.41 3.46
N LEU A 65 -8.66 -0.63 2.63
CA LEU A 65 -9.49 -1.80 2.93
C LEU A 65 -8.71 -2.82 3.77
N ILE A 66 -9.24 -3.18 4.93
CA ILE A 66 -8.62 -4.13 5.85
C ILE A 66 -9.59 -5.25 6.18
N SER A 67 -9.09 -6.49 6.25
CA SER A 67 -9.91 -7.69 6.50
C SER A 67 -10.60 -7.68 7.88
N ASN A 68 -11.79 -8.30 7.98
CA ASN A 68 -12.52 -8.54 9.23
C ASN A 68 -11.93 -9.73 10.01
N SER A 69 -10.65 -9.67 10.37
CA SER A 69 -9.94 -10.68 11.15
C SER A 69 -9.28 -10.06 12.37
N LEU A 70 -8.83 -10.87 13.33
CA LEU A 70 -8.08 -10.39 14.48
C LEU A 70 -6.78 -9.68 14.06
N ASP A 71 -6.09 -10.21 13.06
CA ASP A 71 -4.90 -9.54 12.51
C ASP A 71 -5.29 -8.22 11.84
N GLY A 72 -6.44 -8.20 11.13
CA GLY A 72 -7.01 -6.98 10.58
C GLY A 72 -7.40 -5.94 11.64
N ASP A 73 -7.77 -6.35 12.86
CA ASP A 73 -8.02 -5.40 13.96
C ASP A 73 -6.76 -4.68 14.39
N ILE A 74 -5.61 -5.39 14.44
CA ILE A 74 -4.29 -4.80 14.72
C ILE A 74 -3.92 -3.80 13.63
N VAL A 75 -4.00 -4.23 12.36
CA VAL A 75 -3.64 -3.38 11.21
C VAL A 75 -4.55 -2.16 11.14
N SER A 76 -5.86 -2.32 11.41
CA SER A 76 -6.82 -1.21 11.45
C SER A 76 -6.47 -0.17 12.51
N TYR A 77 -6.13 -0.63 13.71
CA TYR A 77 -5.70 0.27 14.79
C TYR A 77 -4.48 1.09 14.38
N VAL A 78 -3.47 0.43 13.81
CA VAL A 78 -2.23 1.09 13.35
C VAL A 78 -2.52 2.08 12.22
N ALA A 79 -3.27 1.68 11.20
CA ALA A 79 -3.61 2.51 10.06
C ALA A 79 -4.37 3.79 10.48
N GLN A 80 -5.35 3.65 11.38
CA GLN A 80 -6.08 4.81 11.94
C GLN A 80 -5.15 5.74 12.73
N LYS A 81 -4.21 5.20 13.50
CA LYS A 81 -3.20 6.01 14.22
C LYS A 81 -2.24 6.74 13.30
N TRP A 82 -2.03 6.25 12.08
CA TRP A 82 -1.28 6.93 11.03
C TRP A 82 -2.09 7.94 10.22
N GLY A 83 -3.39 8.06 10.51
CA GLY A 83 -4.28 9.03 9.88
C GLY A 83 -5.08 8.51 8.70
N PHE A 84 -4.98 7.22 8.36
CA PHE A 84 -5.79 6.64 7.28
C PHE A 84 -7.25 6.45 7.68
N LYS A 85 -8.14 6.57 6.72
CA LYS A 85 -9.50 6.07 6.82
C LYS A 85 -9.50 4.56 6.60
N VAL A 86 -10.18 3.81 7.47
CA VAL A 86 -10.20 2.35 7.39
C VAL A 86 -11.60 1.86 7.05
N LYS A 87 -11.69 1.11 5.96
CA LYS A 87 -12.87 0.33 5.59
C LYS A 87 -12.64 -1.14 5.91
N ARG A 88 -13.67 -1.82 6.36
CA ARG A 88 -13.58 -3.23 6.77
C ARG A 88 -14.31 -4.10 5.77
N GLY A 89 -13.65 -5.17 5.32
CA GLY A 89 -14.21 -6.12 4.39
C GLY A 89 -13.85 -7.55 4.70
N SER A 90 -14.63 -8.51 4.20
CA SER A 90 -14.32 -9.92 4.29
C SER A 90 -13.88 -10.47 2.94
N SER A 91 -13.08 -11.55 2.95
CA SER A 91 -12.52 -12.17 1.75
C SER A 91 -13.48 -13.10 0.99
N GLY A 92 -14.73 -13.23 1.43
CA GLY A 92 -15.75 -13.99 0.70
C GLY A 92 -16.40 -13.16 -0.40
N ARG A 93 -17.04 -13.81 -1.39
CA ARG A 93 -17.66 -13.14 -2.56
C ARG A 93 -18.56 -11.96 -2.14
N LYS A 94 -19.48 -12.18 -1.19
CA LYS A 94 -20.36 -11.12 -0.66
C LYS A 94 -19.59 -10.01 0.06
N GLY A 95 -18.53 -10.37 0.78
CA GLY A 95 -17.67 -9.41 1.47
C GLY A 95 -16.79 -8.58 0.54
N ALA A 96 -16.33 -9.16 -0.56
CA ALA A 96 -15.59 -8.44 -1.60
C ALA A 96 -16.48 -7.39 -2.29
N ILE A 97 -17.72 -7.74 -2.63
CA ILE A 97 -18.69 -6.79 -3.23
C ILE A 97 -18.97 -5.62 -2.28
N SER A 98 -19.26 -5.91 -1.01
CA SER A 98 -19.48 -4.87 0.00
C SER A 98 -18.26 -3.98 0.20
N ALA A 99 -17.08 -4.55 0.18
CA ALA A 99 -15.82 -3.81 0.30
C ALA A 99 -15.57 -2.90 -0.90
N THR A 100 -15.77 -3.41 -2.12
CA THR A 100 -15.65 -2.61 -3.36
C THR A 100 -16.62 -1.45 -3.34
N LYS A 101 -17.88 -1.67 -2.91
CA LYS A 101 -18.88 -0.60 -2.78
C LYS A 101 -18.42 0.49 -1.80
N GLN A 102 -17.91 0.12 -0.63
CA GLN A 102 -17.39 1.10 0.34
C GLN A 102 -16.26 1.95 -0.24
N LEU A 103 -15.35 1.34 -1.03
CA LEU A 103 -14.27 2.07 -1.69
C LEU A 103 -14.77 2.94 -2.84
N HIS A 104 -15.75 2.46 -3.60
CA HIS A 104 -16.44 3.26 -4.62
C HIS A 104 -17.05 4.54 -4.00
N ASP A 105 -17.78 4.39 -2.90
CA ASP A 105 -18.40 5.52 -2.20
C ASP A 105 -17.36 6.56 -1.73
N GLU A 106 -16.17 6.11 -1.28
CA GLU A 106 -15.05 7.01 -0.95
C GLU A 106 -14.54 7.76 -2.18
N LEU A 107 -14.38 7.08 -3.31
CA LEU A 107 -13.97 7.73 -4.56
C LEU A 107 -14.99 8.77 -5.01
N MET A 108 -16.29 8.49 -4.88
CA MET A 108 -17.36 9.42 -5.30
C MET A 108 -17.41 10.71 -4.45
N VAL A 109 -16.88 10.69 -3.24
CA VAL A 109 -16.76 11.90 -2.40
C VAL A 109 -15.39 12.59 -2.50
N GLY A 110 -14.56 12.18 -3.47
CA GLY A 110 -13.27 12.83 -3.75
C GLY A 110 -12.09 12.34 -2.90
N GLU A 111 -12.25 11.21 -2.18
CA GLU A 111 -11.20 10.61 -1.38
C GLU A 111 -10.33 9.67 -2.22
N ASN A 112 -9.07 9.53 -1.84
CA ASN A 112 -8.19 8.52 -2.41
C ASN A 112 -8.46 7.14 -1.79
N ILE A 113 -8.07 6.09 -2.50
CA ILE A 113 -8.03 4.75 -1.94
C ILE A 113 -6.66 4.11 -2.16
N ALA A 114 -6.28 3.16 -1.31
CA ALA A 114 -5.07 2.38 -1.48
C ALA A 114 -5.39 0.88 -1.44
N ILE A 115 -4.96 0.16 -2.46
CA ILE A 115 -5.27 -1.26 -2.68
C ILE A 115 -3.99 -2.04 -2.96
N MET A 116 -3.81 -3.14 -2.23
CA MET A 116 -2.85 -4.19 -2.54
C MET A 116 -3.47 -5.10 -3.59
N VAL A 117 -3.01 -4.98 -4.85
CA VAL A 117 -3.73 -5.54 -6.01
C VAL A 117 -3.68 -7.05 -6.14
N ASP A 118 -2.71 -7.72 -5.53
CA ASP A 118 -2.63 -9.18 -5.44
C ASP A 118 -3.50 -9.76 -4.31
N GLY A 119 -4.05 -8.87 -3.46
CA GLY A 119 -4.98 -9.23 -2.39
C GLY A 119 -4.36 -10.06 -1.27
N PRO A 120 -5.13 -10.40 -0.21
CA PRO A 120 -4.59 -11.03 1.01
C PRO A 120 -4.26 -12.52 0.88
N ARG A 121 -4.53 -13.14 -0.27
CA ARG A 121 -4.32 -14.57 -0.52
C ARG A 121 -3.50 -14.85 -1.77
N GLY A 122 -3.06 -13.81 -2.48
CA GLY A 122 -2.34 -13.94 -3.73
C GLY A 122 -3.16 -14.54 -4.88
N PRO A 123 -2.53 -15.16 -5.87
CA PRO A 123 -1.08 -15.40 -5.96
C PRO A 123 -0.23 -14.14 -6.07
N TYR A 124 1.04 -14.28 -5.70
CA TYR A 124 2.03 -13.21 -5.76
C TYR A 124 2.15 -12.63 -7.17
N HIS A 125 2.17 -11.28 -7.28
CA HIS A 125 2.24 -10.55 -8.56
C HIS A 125 1.07 -10.81 -9.54
N GLU A 126 -0.12 -11.13 -9.02
CA GLU A 126 -1.33 -11.23 -9.83
C GLU A 126 -2.32 -10.11 -9.48
N VAL A 127 -2.60 -9.25 -10.44
CA VAL A 127 -3.54 -8.12 -10.26
C VAL A 127 -4.97 -8.63 -10.20
N LYS A 128 -5.68 -8.36 -9.11
CA LYS A 128 -7.10 -8.62 -8.93
C LYS A 128 -7.94 -7.45 -9.48
N LYS A 129 -9.12 -7.76 -9.95
CA LYS A 129 -10.01 -6.82 -10.66
C LYS A 129 -10.50 -5.62 -9.83
N GLY A 130 -10.43 -5.66 -8.50
CA GLY A 130 -11.05 -4.65 -7.63
C GLY A 130 -10.64 -3.20 -7.94
N ALA A 131 -9.34 -2.92 -8.04
CA ALA A 131 -8.85 -1.58 -8.37
C ALA A 131 -9.19 -1.17 -9.82
N ILE A 132 -9.16 -2.14 -10.72
CA ILE A 132 -9.45 -1.95 -12.16
C ILE A 132 -10.91 -1.53 -12.36
N ILE A 133 -11.84 -2.31 -11.78
CA ILE A 133 -13.29 -2.03 -11.86
C ILE A 133 -13.58 -0.66 -11.25
N LEU A 134 -13.03 -0.34 -10.08
CA LEU A 134 -13.22 0.96 -9.44
C LEU A 134 -12.73 2.12 -10.31
N SER A 135 -11.56 1.96 -10.96
CA SER A 135 -11.06 2.98 -11.88
C SER A 135 -11.97 3.19 -13.09
N ILE A 136 -12.43 2.10 -13.72
CA ILE A 136 -13.34 2.16 -14.86
C ILE A 136 -14.69 2.81 -14.49
N GLU A 137 -15.28 2.42 -13.35
CA GLU A 137 -16.59 2.92 -12.92
C GLU A 137 -16.55 4.39 -12.48
N THR A 138 -15.43 4.86 -11.93
CA THR A 138 -15.33 6.22 -11.37
C THR A 138 -14.56 7.20 -12.23
N GLY A 139 -13.81 6.73 -13.25
CA GLY A 139 -12.88 7.55 -14.04
C GLY A 139 -11.61 7.96 -13.28
N VAL A 140 -11.45 7.54 -12.02
CA VAL A 140 -10.31 7.93 -11.19
C VAL A 140 -9.05 7.16 -11.63
N PRO A 141 -7.92 7.87 -11.88
CA PRO A 141 -6.70 7.22 -12.33
C PRO A 141 -6.07 6.32 -11.27
N ILE A 142 -5.42 5.26 -11.73
CA ILE A 142 -4.60 4.37 -10.92
C ILE A 142 -3.17 4.89 -10.87
N VAL A 143 -2.60 4.97 -9.67
CA VAL A 143 -1.19 5.32 -9.45
C VAL A 143 -0.45 4.13 -8.84
N PRO A 144 0.37 3.42 -9.63
CA PRO A 144 1.23 2.36 -9.12
C PRO A 144 2.33 2.91 -8.21
N VAL A 145 2.56 2.24 -7.10
CA VAL A 145 3.58 2.67 -6.12
C VAL A 145 4.45 1.48 -5.70
N ASN A 146 5.74 1.72 -5.63
CA ASN A 146 6.72 0.78 -5.09
C ASN A 146 7.59 1.45 -4.04
N TRP A 147 8.26 0.68 -3.17
CA TRP A 147 9.33 1.20 -2.33
C TRP A 147 10.61 0.39 -2.50
N TYR A 148 11.73 1.05 -2.26
CA TYR A 148 13.04 0.45 -2.38
C TYR A 148 14.00 0.98 -1.31
N SER A 149 14.92 0.12 -0.88
CA SER A 149 16.06 0.44 -0.02
C SER A 149 17.24 -0.42 -0.42
N GLU A 150 18.46 0.15 -0.42
CA GLU A 150 19.72 -0.61 -0.54
C GLU A 150 20.27 -1.01 0.83
N ASP A 151 19.70 -0.49 1.92
CA ASP A 151 20.15 -0.82 3.26
C ASP A 151 19.86 -2.30 3.57
N LYS A 152 20.84 -3.01 4.13
CA LYS A 152 20.69 -4.41 4.58
C LYS A 152 19.74 -4.54 5.78
N SER A 153 19.15 -3.44 6.21
CA SER A 153 18.29 -3.33 7.40
C SER A 153 16.84 -3.73 7.15
N PHE A 154 16.49 -4.33 6.02
CA PHE A 154 15.17 -4.90 5.84
C PHE A 154 15.22 -6.42 5.83
N LYS A 155 14.13 -7.03 6.28
CA LYS A 155 13.92 -8.48 6.20
C LYS A 155 12.74 -8.78 5.30
N GLU A 156 12.90 -9.81 4.48
CA GLU A 156 11.80 -10.45 3.78
C GLU A 156 11.24 -11.55 4.69
N ILE A 157 9.93 -11.52 4.90
CA ILE A 157 9.24 -12.55 5.68
C ILE A 157 8.99 -13.74 4.76
N ASN A 158 9.28 -14.95 5.24
CA ASN A 158 8.96 -16.18 4.51
C ASN A 158 7.44 -16.44 4.54
N SER A 159 6.72 -15.70 3.73
CA SER A 159 5.27 -15.75 3.53
C SER A 159 4.95 -15.80 2.03
N TRP A 160 3.71 -16.10 1.67
CA TRP A 160 3.28 -16.15 0.27
C TRP A 160 3.53 -14.84 -0.48
N ASP A 161 3.42 -13.70 0.24
CA ASP A 161 3.56 -12.34 -0.30
C ASP A 161 4.99 -11.79 -0.24
N LYS A 162 5.93 -12.54 0.37
CA LYS A 162 7.32 -12.10 0.55
C LYS A 162 7.43 -10.68 1.13
N MET A 163 6.59 -10.39 2.13
CA MET A 163 6.50 -9.07 2.71
C MET A 163 7.87 -8.56 3.18
N LYS A 164 8.21 -7.35 2.74
CA LYS A 164 9.45 -6.67 3.15
C LYS A 164 9.17 -5.72 4.30
N PHE A 165 9.98 -5.78 5.32
CA PHE A 165 9.85 -4.96 6.52
C PHE A 165 11.20 -4.33 6.90
N PRO A 166 11.28 -2.99 7.08
CA PRO A 166 12.50 -2.34 7.53
C PRO A 166 12.77 -2.60 9.01
N LEU A 167 14.04 -2.78 9.38
CA LEU A 167 14.48 -2.95 10.76
C LEU A 167 15.62 -1.98 11.09
N GLY A 168 15.44 -1.15 12.12
CA GLY A 168 16.45 -0.19 12.54
C GLY A 168 16.60 0.99 11.58
N ARG A 169 17.79 1.59 11.53
CA ARG A 169 18.03 2.74 10.65
C ARG A 169 18.07 2.31 9.19
N CYS A 170 17.19 2.89 8.39
CA CYS A 170 17.14 2.62 6.95
C CYS A 170 16.66 3.85 6.16
N ARG A 171 17.09 3.92 4.91
CA ARG A 171 16.66 4.92 3.93
C ARG A 171 15.71 4.25 2.96
N ILE A 172 14.49 4.74 2.91
CA ILE A 172 13.43 4.20 2.05
C ILE A 172 13.06 5.24 1.00
N MET A 173 13.04 4.83 -0.23
CA MET A 173 12.53 5.62 -1.34
C MET A 173 11.22 5.02 -1.84
N ASN A 174 10.13 5.78 -1.71
CA ASN A 174 8.89 5.47 -2.40
C ASN A 174 8.97 6.04 -3.82
N ILE A 175 8.59 5.24 -4.80
CA ILE A 175 8.61 5.57 -6.22
C ILE A 175 7.20 5.43 -6.75
N TYR A 176 6.69 6.51 -7.33
CA TYR A 176 5.37 6.54 -7.92
C TYR A 176 5.47 6.38 -9.44
N GLY A 177 4.62 5.53 -10.00
CA GLY A 177 4.43 5.46 -11.44
C GLY A 177 3.60 6.62 -11.96
N LYS A 178 3.60 6.81 -13.26
CA LYS A 178 2.69 7.77 -13.91
C LYS A 178 1.24 7.34 -13.66
N PRO A 179 0.31 8.30 -13.49
CA PRO A 179 -1.11 7.99 -13.42
C PRO A 179 -1.59 7.26 -14.68
N ILE A 180 -2.28 6.15 -14.47
CA ILE A 180 -2.89 5.32 -15.53
C ILE A 180 -4.38 5.62 -15.54
N TYR A 181 -4.86 6.21 -16.62
CA TYR A 181 -6.26 6.58 -16.82
C TYR A 181 -7.03 5.44 -17.48
N PRO A 182 -8.30 5.19 -17.06
CA PRO A 182 -9.11 4.09 -17.60
C PRO A 182 -9.72 4.37 -18.98
N GLU A 183 -9.74 5.64 -19.43
CA GLU A 183 -10.41 6.04 -20.67
C GLU A 183 -9.89 5.27 -21.89
N ASN A 184 -10.82 4.78 -22.71
CA ASN A 184 -10.55 4.03 -23.93
C ASN A 184 -9.77 2.70 -23.73
N LYS A 185 -9.83 2.12 -22.53
CA LYS A 185 -9.20 0.83 -22.23
C LYS A 185 -10.22 -0.21 -21.79
N THR A 186 -10.01 -1.44 -22.22
CA THR A 186 -10.74 -2.59 -21.69
C THR A 186 -10.21 -2.94 -20.29
N GLU A 187 -10.95 -3.77 -19.57
CA GLU A 187 -10.52 -4.28 -18.27
C GLU A 187 -9.19 -5.04 -18.37
N GLU A 188 -9.02 -5.83 -19.43
CA GLU A 188 -7.81 -6.61 -19.70
C GLU A 188 -6.60 -5.72 -19.97
N GLU A 189 -6.76 -4.70 -20.81
CA GLU A 189 -5.70 -3.73 -21.14
C GLU A 189 -5.26 -2.95 -19.89
N LEU A 190 -6.21 -2.44 -19.12
CA LEU A 190 -5.92 -1.71 -17.90
C LEU A 190 -5.24 -2.61 -16.86
N THR A 191 -5.69 -3.86 -16.72
CA THR A 191 -5.06 -4.86 -15.83
C THR A 191 -3.62 -5.15 -16.25
N ALA A 192 -3.38 -5.35 -17.53
CA ALA A 192 -2.05 -5.62 -18.08
C ALA A 192 -1.12 -4.41 -17.87
N GLU A 193 -1.59 -3.20 -18.13
CA GLU A 193 -0.82 -1.97 -17.95
C GLU A 193 -0.44 -1.75 -16.49
N VAL A 194 -1.38 -1.91 -15.55
CA VAL A 194 -1.12 -1.81 -14.11
C VAL A 194 -0.09 -2.84 -13.66
N LYS A 195 -0.25 -4.10 -14.08
CA LYS A 195 0.71 -5.17 -13.77
C LYS A 195 2.11 -4.86 -14.29
N ASN A 196 2.22 -4.50 -15.56
CA ASN A 196 3.49 -4.21 -16.20
C ASN A 196 4.17 -3.01 -15.55
N THR A 197 3.43 -1.96 -15.22
CA THR A 197 3.98 -0.77 -14.54
C THR A 197 4.48 -1.10 -13.14
N LEU A 198 3.77 -1.91 -12.35
CA LEU A 198 4.23 -2.35 -11.03
C LEU A 198 5.51 -3.18 -11.12
N LEU A 199 5.60 -4.11 -12.07
CA LEU A 199 6.81 -4.92 -12.30
C LEU A 199 7.99 -4.05 -12.79
N GLU A 200 7.73 -3.09 -13.67
CA GLU A 200 8.76 -2.15 -14.14
C GLU A 200 9.27 -1.26 -13.00
N LEU A 201 8.39 -0.75 -12.13
CA LEU A 201 8.79 0.02 -10.95
C LEU A 201 9.74 -0.80 -10.05
N GLU A 202 9.46 -2.08 -9.82
CA GLU A 202 10.37 -2.94 -9.06
C GLU A 202 11.74 -3.06 -9.73
N LYS A 203 11.76 -3.27 -11.04
CA LYS A 203 12.97 -3.44 -11.84
C LYS A 203 13.84 -2.19 -11.88
N ILE A 204 13.23 -1.00 -12.04
CA ILE A 204 13.98 0.27 -12.14
C ILE A 204 14.32 0.88 -10.78
N SER A 205 13.69 0.44 -9.69
CA SER A 205 13.87 1.00 -8.35
C SER A 205 15.34 1.04 -7.89
N PRO A 206 16.18 0.01 -8.07
CA PRO A 206 17.60 0.05 -7.70
C PRO A 206 18.36 1.16 -8.42
N GLN A 207 18.12 1.33 -9.72
CA GLN A 207 18.79 2.35 -10.53
C GLN A 207 18.34 3.76 -10.13
N LYS A 208 17.02 3.95 -9.96
CA LYS A 208 16.46 5.24 -9.48
C LYS A 208 16.98 5.61 -8.10
N TYR A 209 17.13 4.65 -7.20
CA TYR A 209 17.67 4.89 -5.87
C TYR A 209 19.11 5.42 -5.94
N LYS A 210 19.98 4.76 -6.73
CA LYS A 210 21.38 5.18 -6.93
C LYS A 210 21.47 6.56 -7.58
N GLN A 211 20.60 6.85 -8.54
CA GLN A 211 20.53 8.17 -9.16
C GLN A 211 20.14 9.25 -8.15
N ALA A 212 19.06 9.03 -7.40
CA ALA A 212 18.58 9.94 -6.37
C ALA A 212 19.62 10.16 -5.24
N GLU A 213 20.39 9.14 -4.89
CA GLU A 213 21.50 9.26 -3.95
C GLU A 213 22.61 10.16 -4.49
N LYS A 214 23.03 10.01 -5.76
CA LYS A 214 24.01 10.88 -6.43
C LYS A 214 23.52 12.33 -6.49
N GLU A 215 22.23 12.55 -6.74
CA GLU A 215 21.58 13.87 -6.79
C GLU A 215 21.39 14.49 -5.39
N GLY A 216 21.72 13.75 -4.34
CA GLY A 216 21.72 14.28 -2.97
C GLY A 216 20.38 14.16 -2.25
N LEU A 217 19.48 13.26 -2.64
CA LEU A 217 18.17 13.02 -2.01
C LEU A 217 18.27 12.86 -0.47
N TRP A 218 19.39 12.37 0.03
CA TRP A 218 19.66 12.08 1.44
C TRP A 218 20.49 13.14 2.17
N LYS A 219 20.91 14.23 1.50
CA LYS A 219 21.83 15.23 2.07
C LYS A 219 21.18 16.17 3.07
N ASN A 220 19.88 16.43 2.96
CA ASN A 220 19.15 17.30 3.88
C ASN A 220 18.47 16.44 4.97
N ARG A 221 19.14 16.28 6.08
CA ARG A 221 18.62 15.70 7.33
C ARG A 221 18.00 16.80 8.19
#